data_063de1b93407a26d806a070d7aabe270
#
_entry.id   063de1b93407a26d806a070d7aabe270
#
_cell.length_a   1.000
_cell.length_b   1.000
_cell.length_c   1.000
_cell.angle_alpha   90.00
_cell.angle_beta   90.00
_cell.angle_gamma   90.00
#
_symmetry.space_group_name_H-M   'P 1'
#
loop_
_entity.id
_entity.type
_entity.pdbx_description
1 polymer ?
#
loop_
_entity_poly.entity_id
_entity_poly.type
_entity_poly.pdbx_seq_one_letter_code
_entity_poly.pdbx_strand_id
1 'polypeptide(L)'
;RGLGDVYKRQTDDVTRQPGSSIKPLVAYGPGLDTGAITLASAIDDAPYYYSGTDARLVKNYTEGQYLGYMTVREALTRSQNVPAVKVLTQITPSVGFSYLEKFGLSTLVSTKNAINGNHDVVQSLALGGMTKGVCNIDMTAAYAAIANKGTYTKPIYYTKVLDREGNVIIDNSIPETHRVLKESSAWLLTSGMESVVNSGTATRAKLSNQPVAGKTGTTQFDTDIWFCGFTPYYTASIWVGYDDNSKRVDSVNHTGIWKAIMQEIHENLPTGSFTQPDDIVQVAVCSKSGKLPVEGLCDADPRGSCIITEYFAADNQPTETCDTHVLSLIHISEPTRP
;
A
#
# COMPACT_ATOMS: atom_id res chain seq x y z
N ARG A 1 1.69 15.88 33.41
CA ARG A 1 1.88 14.47 33.12
C ARG A 1 3.37 14.20 33.05
N GLY A 2 3.86 13.21 33.80
CA GLY A 2 5.29 12.96 33.96
C GLY A 2 5.93 12.36 32.72
N LEU A 3 7.23 12.54 32.58
CA LEU A 3 8.06 11.97 31.50
C LEU A 3 7.87 10.46 31.28
N GLY A 4 7.40 9.70 32.29
CA GLY A 4 7.12 8.28 32.20
C GLY A 4 5.98 7.90 31.26
N ASP A 5 4.98 8.78 31.04
CA ASP A 5 3.88 8.54 30.11
C ASP A 5 4.29 8.72 28.65
N VAL A 6 5.25 9.61 28.40
CA VAL A 6 5.82 9.86 27.07
C VAL A 6 6.69 8.67 26.64
N TYR A 7 7.42 8.07 27.56
CA TYR A 7 8.31 6.93 27.32
C TYR A 7 7.56 5.67 26.87
N LYS A 8 6.42 5.38 27.47
CA LYS A 8 5.59 4.22 27.10
C LYS A 8 4.94 4.34 25.71
N ARG A 9 4.82 5.54 25.14
CA ARG A 9 4.14 5.79 23.86
C ARG A 9 5.07 5.79 22.65
N GLN A 10 6.38 5.86 22.85
CA GLN A 10 7.38 5.84 21.78
C GLN A 10 7.94 4.46 21.51
N THR A 11 7.68 3.52 22.39
CA THR A 11 8.23 2.16 22.33
C THR A 11 7.21 1.16 21.79
N ASP A 12 7.68 -0.04 21.55
CA ASP A 12 7.01 -1.22 21.02
C ASP A 12 5.73 -1.67 21.78
N ASP A 13 5.36 -0.98 22.87
CA ASP A 13 4.25 -1.36 23.74
C ASP A 13 2.88 -0.86 23.28
N VAL A 14 2.81 0.12 22.37
CA VAL A 14 1.54 0.70 21.91
C VAL A 14 1.25 0.25 20.49
N THR A 15 0.37 -0.71 20.38
CA THR A 15 -0.09 -1.22 19.07
C THR A 15 -1.45 -0.66 18.71
N ARG A 16 -1.65 -0.37 17.40
CA ARG A 16 -2.89 0.13 16.84
C ARG A 16 -3.19 -0.57 15.52
N GLN A 17 -4.47 -0.67 15.19
CA GLN A 17 -4.87 -1.24 13.92
C GLN A 17 -4.45 -0.32 12.77
N PRO A 18 -3.70 -0.83 11.76
CA PRO A 18 -3.19 0.01 10.67
C PRO A 18 -4.26 0.42 9.64
N GLY A 19 -5.40 -0.27 9.61
CA GLY A 19 -6.40 -0.07 8.58
C GLY A 19 -5.80 -0.22 7.17
N SER A 20 -6.27 0.60 6.25
CA SER A 20 -5.83 0.56 4.84
C SER A 20 -4.36 0.89 4.59
N SER A 21 -3.60 1.40 5.59
CA SER A 21 -2.16 1.64 5.42
C SER A 21 -1.35 0.35 5.31
N ILE A 22 -1.92 -0.80 5.67
CA ILE A 22 -1.26 -2.10 5.50
C ILE A 22 -1.31 -2.62 4.06
N LYS A 23 -2.26 -2.17 3.22
CA LYS A 23 -2.51 -2.71 1.87
C LYS A 23 -1.27 -2.79 0.97
N PRO A 24 -0.40 -1.75 0.92
CA PRO A 24 0.85 -1.83 0.16
C PRO A 24 1.77 -2.96 0.62
N LEU A 25 1.82 -3.22 1.93
CA LEU A 25 2.76 -4.15 2.54
C LEU A 25 2.30 -5.61 2.45
N VAL A 26 0.99 -5.86 2.53
CA VAL A 26 0.42 -7.20 2.68
C VAL A 26 -0.19 -7.76 1.40
N ALA A 27 -0.66 -6.91 0.50
CA ALA A 27 -1.36 -7.34 -0.72
C ALA A 27 -0.66 -6.86 -1.98
N TYR A 28 -0.56 -5.54 -2.20
CA TYR A 28 -0.09 -5.00 -3.48
C TYR A 28 1.41 -5.20 -3.70
N GLY A 29 2.25 -4.93 -2.69
CA GLY A 29 3.70 -5.16 -2.77
C GLY A 29 4.04 -6.63 -3.02
N PRO A 30 3.57 -7.57 -2.19
CA PRO A 30 3.73 -9.00 -2.45
C PRO A 30 3.16 -9.45 -3.79
N GLY A 31 2.00 -8.93 -4.19
CA GLY A 31 1.37 -9.26 -5.47
C GLY A 31 2.22 -8.84 -6.68
N LEU A 32 2.81 -7.64 -6.64
CA LEU A 32 3.75 -7.16 -7.65
C LEU A 32 5.06 -7.96 -7.63
N ASP A 33 5.59 -8.26 -6.45
CA ASP A 33 6.88 -8.92 -6.26
C ASP A 33 6.88 -10.39 -6.72
N THR A 34 5.77 -11.07 -6.50
CA THR A 34 5.55 -12.46 -6.96
C THR A 34 5.14 -12.55 -8.43
N GLY A 35 4.85 -11.41 -9.08
CA GLY A 35 4.34 -11.38 -10.44
C GLY A 35 2.86 -11.80 -10.57
N ALA A 36 2.15 -11.98 -9.45
CA ALA A 36 0.74 -12.37 -9.47
C ALA A 36 -0.19 -11.28 -9.99
N ILE A 37 0.22 -10.01 -9.87
CA ILE A 37 -0.47 -8.84 -10.40
C ILE A 37 0.53 -7.87 -11.02
N THR A 38 -0.01 -6.98 -11.85
CA THR A 38 0.65 -5.76 -12.32
C THR A 38 -0.16 -4.53 -11.89
N LEU A 39 0.35 -3.33 -12.04
CA LEU A 39 -0.43 -2.12 -11.78
C LEU A 39 -1.63 -1.97 -12.74
N ALA A 40 -1.57 -2.58 -13.91
CA ALA A 40 -2.65 -2.63 -14.90
C ALA A 40 -3.65 -3.75 -14.66
N SER A 41 -3.35 -4.76 -13.85
CA SER A 41 -4.25 -5.89 -13.61
C SER A 41 -5.65 -5.39 -13.26
N ALA A 42 -6.65 -5.84 -14.02
CA ALA A 42 -8.04 -5.47 -13.81
C ALA A 42 -8.65 -6.33 -12.68
N ILE A 43 -9.20 -5.68 -11.69
CA ILE A 43 -9.87 -6.33 -10.55
C ILE A 43 -11.30 -5.81 -10.49
N ASP A 44 -12.25 -6.74 -10.38
CA ASP A 44 -13.66 -6.41 -10.22
C ASP A 44 -13.96 -6.02 -8.77
N ASP A 45 -14.30 -4.75 -8.56
CA ASP A 45 -14.83 -4.22 -7.30
C ASP A 45 -16.35 -4.46 -7.27
N ALA A 46 -16.76 -5.68 -6.96
CA ALA A 46 -18.14 -6.15 -6.83
C ALA A 46 -18.34 -6.82 -5.46
N PRO A 47 -19.57 -7.08 -5.02
CA PRO A 47 -19.84 -7.77 -3.76
C PRO A 47 -18.99 -9.06 -3.62
N TYR A 48 -18.21 -9.12 -2.55
CA TYR A 48 -17.29 -10.21 -2.27
C TYR A 48 -17.36 -10.61 -0.80
N TYR A 49 -17.35 -11.91 -0.53
CA TYR A 49 -17.44 -12.45 0.81
C TYR A 49 -16.12 -13.08 1.23
N TYR A 50 -15.77 -12.93 2.50
CA TYR A 50 -14.66 -13.69 3.07
C TYR A 50 -14.95 -15.19 2.97
N SER A 51 -13.90 -16.01 2.77
CA SER A 51 -14.01 -17.46 2.77
C SER A 51 -14.20 -18.00 4.18
N GLY A 52 -14.90 -19.13 4.31
CA GLY A 52 -15.09 -19.84 5.58
C GLY A 52 -16.57 -19.95 5.99
N THR A 53 -16.80 -20.48 7.18
CA THR A 53 -18.16 -20.77 7.70
C THR A 53 -18.93 -19.50 8.09
N ASP A 54 -18.22 -18.39 8.36
CA ASP A 54 -18.79 -17.11 8.72
C ASP A 54 -18.50 -16.08 7.61
N ALA A 55 -19.03 -16.37 6.42
CA ALA A 55 -18.81 -15.60 5.21
C ALA A 55 -19.43 -14.19 5.32
N ARG A 56 -18.66 -13.23 5.83
CA ARG A 56 -19.06 -11.83 5.92
C ARG A 56 -18.76 -11.09 4.63
N LEU A 57 -19.63 -10.14 4.26
CA LEU A 57 -19.43 -9.25 3.13
C LEU A 57 -18.26 -8.30 3.38
N VAL A 58 -17.32 -8.21 2.44
CA VAL A 58 -16.28 -7.18 2.42
C VAL A 58 -16.93 -5.85 2.04
N LYS A 59 -16.84 -4.86 2.92
CA LYS A 59 -17.43 -3.54 2.71
C LYS A 59 -16.35 -2.57 2.23
N ASN A 60 -16.64 -1.79 1.19
CA ASN A 60 -15.87 -0.60 0.85
C ASN A 60 -16.13 0.52 1.86
N TYR A 61 -15.30 1.59 1.84
CA TYR A 61 -15.48 2.73 2.76
C TYR A 61 -16.86 3.35 2.63
N THR A 62 -17.34 3.55 1.40
CA THR A 62 -18.74 3.92 1.16
C THR A 62 -19.55 2.63 1.02
N GLU A 63 -20.33 2.33 2.03
CA GLU A 63 -21.10 1.09 2.09
C GLU A 63 -22.05 0.97 0.90
N GLY A 64 -22.09 -0.22 0.30
CA GLY A 64 -22.96 -0.51 -0.85
C GLY A 64 -22.50 0.07 -2.18
N GLN A 65 -21.38 0.83 -2.23
CA GLN A 65 -20.82 1.33 -3.48
C GLN A 65 -19.71 0.41 -3.98
N TYR A 66 -19.87 -0.06 -5.20
CA TYR A 66 -18.89 -0.85 -5.95
C TYR A 66 -18.62 -0.17 -7.28
N LEU A 67 -17.37 -0.15 -7.71
CA LEU A 67 -16.93 0.61 -8.89
C LEU A 67 -16.73 -0.27 -10.13
N GLY A 68 -16.94 -1.59 -10.00
CA GLY A 68 -16.72 -2.56 -11.07
C GLY A 68 -15.25 -2.74 -11.41
N TYR A 69 -14.96 -3.09 -12.65
CA TYR A 69 -13.59 -3.33 -13.10
C TYR A 69 -12.73 -2.08 -13.06
N MET A 70 -11.64 -2.16 -12.32
CA MET A 70 -10.61 -1.11 -12.19
C MET A 70 -9.22 -1.72 -12.19
N THR A 71 -8.20 -0.92 -12.50
CA THR A 71 -6.81 -1.36 -12.39
C THR A 71 -6.35 -1.43 -10.93
N VAL A 72 -5.31 -2.22 -10.65
CA VAL A 72 -4.65 -2.25 -9.34
C VAL A 72 -4.19 -0.85 -8.92
N ARG A 73 -3.64 -0.05 -9.85
CA ARG A 73 -3.28 1.35 -9.59
C ARG A 73 -4.48 2.16 -9.10
N GLU A 74 -5.60 2.06 -9.78
CA GLU A 74 -6.81 2.79 -9.39
C GLU A 74 -7.36 2.30 -8.04
N ALA A 75 -7.36 0.98 -7.80
CA ALA A 75 -7.78 0.38 -6.54
C ALA A 75 -6.92 0.85 -5.35
N LEU A 76 -5.60 0.95 -5.55
CA LEU A 76 -4.67 1.49 -4.55
C LEU A 76 -4.91 3.00 -4.32
N THR A 77 -5.07 3.77 -5.40
CA THR A 77 -5.31 5.22 -5.39
C THR A 77 -6.58 5.58 -4.61
N ARG A 78 -7.67 4.85 -4.88
CA ARG A 78 -8.97 5.03 -4.21
C ARG A 78 -9.09 4.28 -2.89
N SER A 79 -8.08 3.47 -2.54
CA SER A 79 -8.08 2.67 -1.32
C SER A 79 -9.25 1.68 -1.20
N GLN A 80 -9.71 1.10 -2.33
CA GLN A 80 -10.82 0.15 -2.32
C GLN A 80 -10.49 -1.11 -1.51
N ASN A 81 -11.48 -1.63 -0.79
CA ASN A 81 -11.28 -2.77 0.11
C ASN A 81 -11.39 -4.10 -0.61
N VAL A 82 -12.43 -4.26 -1.44
CA VAL A 82 -12.66 -5.52 -2.16
C VAL A 82 -11.48 -5.91 -3.05
N PRO A 83 -10.89 -5.02 -3.87
CA PRO A 83 -9.70 -5.34 -4.64
C PRO A 83 -8.51 -5.78 -3.77
N ALA A 84 -8.27 -5.11 -2.64
CA ALA A 84 -7.16 -5.48 -1.75
C ALA A 84 -7.34 -6.88 -1.16
N VAL A 85 -8.56 -7.24 -0.74
CA VAL A 85 -8.88 -8.58 -0.22
C VAL A 85 -8.75 -9.63 -1.33
N LYS A 86 -9.22 -9.34 -2.56
CA LYS A 86 -9.07 -10.24 -3.70
C LYS A 86 -7.60 -10.49 -4.04
N VAL A 87 -6.75 -9.44 -4.06
CA VAL A 87 -5.30 -9.60 -4.28
C VAL A 87 -4.68 -10.46 -3.19
N LEU A 88 -4.95 -10.18 -1.91
CA LEU A 88 -4.42 -11.01 -0.82
C LEU A 88 -4.91 -12.47 -0.91
N THR A 89 -6.16 -12.67 -1.34
CA THR A 89 -6.70 -14.04 -1.54
C THR A 89 -5.96 -14.75 -2.67
N GLN A 90 -5.69 -14.06 -3.78
CA GLN A 90 -4.98 -14.60 -4.94
C GLN A 90 -3.55 -15.05 -4.59
N ILE A 91 -2.79 -14.21 -3.85
CA ILE A 91 -1.43 -14.55 -3.41
C ILE A 91 -1.40 -15.42 -2.16
N THR A 92 -2.51 -15.62 -1.51
CA THR A 92 -2.79 -16.25 -0.22
C THR A 92 -2.43 -15.40 1.01
N PRO A 93 -3.23 -15.47 2.10
CA PRO A 93 -2.91 -14.76 3.35
C PRO A 93 -1.56 -15.16 3.95
N SER A 94 -1.09 -16.38 3.75
CA SER A 94 0.22 -16.85 4.23
C SER A 94 1.37 -16.12 3.55
N VAL A 95 1.27 -15.86 2.26
CA VAL A 95 2.28 -15.08 1.52
C VAL A 95 2.27 -13.64 2.02
N GLY A 96 1.10 -13.00 2.10
CA GLY A 96 1.01 -11.63 2.63
C GLY A 96 1.58 -11.51 4.05
N PHE A 97 1.27 -12.47 4.93
CA PHE A 97 1.81 -12.54 6.28
C PHE A 97 3.35 -12.65 6.29
N SER A 98 3.93 -13.53 5.46
CA SER A 98 5.39 -13.70 5.37
C SER A 98 6.11 -12.43 4.91
N TYR A 99 5.47 -11.62 4.04
CA TYR A 99 6.03 -10.33 3.65
C TYR A 99 5.98 -9.31 4.80
N LEU A 100 4.93 -9.31 5.63
CA LEU A 100 4.90 -8.45 6.82
C LEU A 100 6.02 -8.82 7.82
N GLU A 101 6.34 -10.11 7.98
CA GLU A 101 7.49 -10.54 8.77
C GLU A 101 8.80 -9.99 8.18
N LYS A 102 8.98 -10.07 6.85
CA LYS A 102 10.14 -9.50 6.15
C LYS A 102 10.19 -7.97 6.26
N PHE A 103 9.05 -7.30 6.29
CA PHE A 103 8.96 -5.85 6.53
C PHE A 103 9.23 -5.45 7.98
N GLY A 104 9.48 -6.41 8.87
CA GLY A 104 9.90 -6.17 10.25
C GLY A 104 8.76 -5.85 11.22
N LEU A 105 7.51 -6.17 10.89
CA LEU A 105 6.40 -6.00 11.83
C LEU A 105 6.55 -6.98 13.01
N SER A 106 6.77 -6.45 14.21
CA SER A 106 7.14 -7.22 15.41
C SER A 106 5.96 -7.87 16.14
N THR A 107 4.74 -7.41 15.87
CA THR A 107 3.53 -7.74 16.66
C THR A 107 2.65 -8.82 16.03
N LEU A 108 3.09 -9.39 14.91
CA LEU A 108 2.36 -10.39 14.14
C LEU A 108 2.05 -11.66 14.95
N VAL A 109 0.84 -12.17 14.79
CA VAL A 109 0.39 -13.40 15.42
C VAL A 109 0.20 -14.48 14.37
N SER A 110 1.13 -15.44 14.35
CA SER A 110 1.07 -16.59 13.44
C SER A 110 0.01 -17.63 13.89
N THR A 111 -0.32 -18.55 13.01
CA THR A 111 -1.21 -19.69 13.34
C THR A 111 -0.69 -20.55 14.49
N LYS A 112 0.65 -20.63 14.63
CA LYS A 112 1.30 -21.41 15.72
C LYS A 112 1.21 -20.73 17.06
N ASN A 113 1.15 -19.39 17.08
CA ASN A 113 1.12 -18.57 18.29
C ASN A 113 -0.24 -17.88 18.47
N ALA A 114 -1.31 -18.49 17.93
CA ALA A 114 -2.66 -17.95 18.00
C ALA A 114 -3.08 -17.60 19.45
N ILE A 115 -3.70 -16.42 19.62
CA ILE A 115 -4.17 -15.91 20.91
C ILE A 115 -5.68 -16.12 20.97
N ASN A 116 -6.13 -17.01 21.85
CA ASN A 116 -7.54 -17.39 21.96
C ASN A 116 -8.15 -17.82 20.60
N GLY A 117 -7.37 -18.53 19.78
CA GLY A 117 -7.75 -18.95 18.44
C GLY A 117 -7.61 -17.88 17.34
N ASN A 118 -7.27 -16.63 17.70
CA ASN A 118 -7.07 -15.55 16.74
C ASN A 118 -5.62 -15.51 16.23
N HIS A 119 -5.45 -15.31 14.93
CA HIS A 119 -4.17 -15.14 14.26
C HIS A 119 -4.34 -14.23 13.04
N ASP A 120 -3.22 -13.74 12.50
CA ASP A 120 -3.22 -12.74 11.42
C ASP A 120 -3.14 -13.34 10.00
N VAL A 121 -3.04 -14.68 9.88
CA VAL A 121 -3.01 -15.37 8.57
C VAL A 121 -4.44 -15.55 8.05
N VAL A 122 -5.11 -14.44 7.73
CA VAL A 122 -6.52 -14.37 7.31
C VAL A 122 -6.73 -13.32 6.23
N GLN A 123 -7.82 -13.42 5.46
CA GLN A 123 -8.13 -12.48 4.39
C GLN A 123 -8.34 -11.03 4.89
N SER A 124 -8.89 -10.85 6.10
CA SER A 124 -9.10 -9.52 6.69
C SER A 124 -7.80 -8.78 7.00
N LEU A 125 -6.65 -9.46 6.99
CA LEU A 125 -5.33 -8.84 7.09
C LEU A 125 -5.10 -7.79 5.98
N ALA A 126 -5.69 -7.99 4.79
CA ALA A 126 -5.66 -7.00 3.71
C ALA A 126 -6.18 -5.63 4.12
N LEU A 127 -7.03 -5.54 5.12
CA LEU A 127 -7.68 -4.33 5.61
C LEU A 127 -7.14 -3.87 6.96
N GLY A 128 -6.10 -4.52 7.47
CA GLY A 128 -5.50 -4.20 8.76
C GLY A 128 -6.25 -4.79 9.96
N GLY A 129 -7.09 -5.80 9.75
CA GLY A 129 -7.70 -6.56 10.82
C GLY A 129 -6.67 -7.51 11.43
N MET A 130 -5.99 -7.07 12.50
CA MET A 130 -4.89 -7.78 13.15
C MET A 130 -5.23 -8.10 14.60
N THR A 131 -4.65 -9.17 15.12
CA THR A 131 -4.87 -9.63 16.52
C THR A 131 -4.35 -8.60 17.52
N LYS A 132 -3.15 -8.07 17.32
CA LYS A 132 -2.54 -7.06 18.20
C LYS A 132 -2.49 -5.66 17.60
N GLY A 133 -2.51 -5.53 16.28
CA GLY A 133 -2.20 -4.28 15.59
C GLY A 133 -0.69 -4.12 15.34
N VAL A 134 -0.24 -2.91 15.05
CA VAL A 134 1.14 -2.57 14.66
C VAL A 134 1.71 -1.41 15.48
N CYS A 135 3.03 -1.37 15.63
CA CYS A 135 3.75 -0.22 16.18
C CYS A 135 4.00 0.81 15.08
N ASN A 136 4.03 2.10 15.44
CA ASN A 136 4.29 3.16 14.47
C ASN A 136 5.70 3.07 13.87
N ILE A 137 6.69 2.67 14.68
CA ILE A 137 8.07 2.51 14.20
C ILE A 137 8.18 1.39 13.16
N ASP A 138 7.46 0.27 13.35
CA ASP A 138 7.46 -0.85 12.41
C ASP A 138 6.85 -0.42 11.07
N MET A 139 5.74 0.31 11.10
CA MET A 139 5.11 0.85 9.90
C MET A 139 6.03 1.82 9.17
N THR A 140 6.73 2.69 9.90
CA THR A 140 7.69 3.63 9.32
C THR A 140 8.84 2.88 8.65
N ALA A 141 9.41 1.86 9.31
CA ALA A 141 10.50 1.04 8.77
C ALA A 141 10.07 0.22 7.54
N ALA A 142 8.84 -0.31 7.55
CA ALA A 142 8.28 -1.03 6.41
C ALA A 142 8.12 -0.12 5.18
N TYR A 143 7.62 1.10 5.35
CA TYR A 143 7.55 2.08 4.26
C TYR A 143 8.93 2.58 3.84
N ALA A 144 9.87 2.72 4.77
CA ALA A 144 11.27 3.03 4.45
C ALA A 144 11.92 1.93 3.61
N ALA A 145 11.55 0.65 3.80
CA ALA A 145 12.03 -0.44 2.96
C ALA A 145 11.56 -0.30 1.50
N ILE A 146 10.33 0.17 1.26
CA ILE A 146 9.84 0.47 -0.10
C ILE A 146 10.64 1.62 -0.70
N ALA A 147 10.78 2.74 0.05
CA ALA A 147 11.57 3.91 -0.36
C ALA A 147 13.03 3.56 -0.65
N ASN A 148 13.59 2.60 0.08
CA ASN A 148 14.95 2.09 -0.06
C ASN A 148 15.03 0.91 -1.04
N LYS A 149 14.32 1.02 -2.17
CA LYS A 149 14.40 0.07 -3.29
C LYS A 149 14.12 -1.39 -2.89
N GLY A 150 13.24 -1.60 -1.90
CA GLY A 150 12.85 -2.92 -1.40
C GLY A 150 13.79 -3.53 -0.36
N THR A 151 14.73 -2.75 0.20
CA THR A 151 15.65 -3.20 1.25
C THR A 151 15.21 -2.68 2.61
N TYR A 152 14.82 -3.58 3.49
CA TYR A 152 14.53 -3.27 4.90
C TYR A 152 15.81 -2.97 5.64
N THR A 153 15.76 -1.95 6.50
CA THR A 153 16.82 -1.60 7.45
C THR A 153 16.20 -1.54 8.84
N LYS A 154 16.75 -2.31 9.77
CA LYS A 154 16.27 -2.35 11.15
C LYS A 154 16.42 -0.97 11.80
N PRO A 155 15.37 -0.40 12.39
CA PRO A 155 15.46 0.87 13.09
C PRO A 155 16.47 0.83 14.22
N ILE A 156 17.28 1.89 14.36
CA ILE A 156 18.21 2.09 15.46
C ILE A 156 17.95 3.46 16.10
N TYR A 157 18.10 3.55 17.41
CA TYR A 157 17.92 4.81 18.16
C TYR A 157 19.24 5.50 18.49
N TYR A 158 20.34 4.75 18.41
CA TYR A 158 21.70 5.24 18.67
C TYR A 158 22.70 4.45 17.83
N THR A 159 23.74 5.11 17.38
CA THR A 159 24.81 4.48 16.58
C THR A 159 25.87 3.85 17.46
N LYS A 160 26.23 4.51 18.58
CA LYS A 160 27.24 4.00 19.52
C LYS A 160 26.90 4.36 20.96
N VAL A 161 27.28 3.48 21.86
CA VAL A 161 27.33 3.76 23.30
C VAL A 161 28.80 3.62 23.72
N LEU A 162 29.33 4.66 24.39
CA LEU A 162 30.70 4.71 24.87
C LEU A 162 30.71 4.65 26.40
N ASP A 163 31.74 4.09 27.01
CA ASP A 163 32.03 4.23 28.44
C ASP A 163 32.63 5.62 28.73
N ARG A 164 32.97 5.85 30.04
CA ARG A 164 33.56 7.14 30.47
C ARG A 164 34.96 7.37 29.90
N GLU A 165 35.66 6.33 29.57
CA GLU A 165 37.00 6.32 29.00
C GLU A 165 36.99 6.46 27.47
N GLY A 166 35.80 6.44 26.82
CA GLY A 166 35.62 6.54 25.37
C GLY A 166 35.69 5.22 24.62
N ASN A 167 35.72 4.08 25.31
CA ASN A 167 35.67 2.76 24.67
C ASN A 167 34.24 2.45 24.21
N VAL A 168 34.12 1.78 23.08
CA VAL A 168 32.82 1.40 22.50
C VAL A 168 32.25 0.23 23.29
N ILE A 169 31.09 0.42 23.94
CA ILE A 169 30.33 -0.64 24.62
C ILE A 169 29.35 -1.28 23.64
N ILE A 170 28.67 -0.47 22.80
CA ILE A 170 27.72 -0.92 21.76
C ILE A 170 28.02 -0.16 20.47
N ASP A 171 28.09 -0.89 19.37
CA ASP A 171 28.23 -0.32 18.03
C ASP A 171 27.07 -0.79 17.12
N ASN A 172 26.16 0.12 16.77
CA ASN A 172 25.06 -0.07 15.84
C ASN A 172 25.28 0.74 14.54
N SER A 173 26.52 1.18 14.24
CA SER A 173 26.80 2.00 13.07
C SER A 173 26.51 1.29 11.74
N ILE A 174 26.44 -0.04 11.75
CA ILE A 174 26.04 -0.87 10.61
C ILE A 174 24.73 -1.56 10.99
N PRO A 175 23.57 -1.04 10.60
CA PRO A 175 22.29 -1.65 10.92
C PRO A 175 22.09 -2.97 10.14
N GLU A 176 21.31 -3.88 10.71
CA GLU A 176 20.88 -5.10 10.03
C GLU A 176 19.97 -4.75 8.84
N THR A 177 20.28 -5.33 7.68
CA THR A 177 19.49 -5.12 6.46
C THR A 177 19.17 -6.43 5.77
N HIS A 178 18.05 -6.49 5.08
CA HIS A 178 17.73 -7.58 4.17
C HIS A 178 16.75 -7.12 3.08
N ARG A 179 16.71 -7.87 1.98
CA ARG A 179 15.81 -7.58 0.88
C ARG A 179 14.41 -8.13 1.16
N VAL A 180 13.41 -7.28 0.98
CA VAL A 180 11.99 -7.63 1.11
C VAL A 180 11.32 -7.73 -0.25
N LEU A 181 11.54 -6.74 -1.12
CA LEU A 181 11.00 -6.66 -2.48
C LEU A 181 12.15 -6.57 -3.48
N LYS A 182 11.90 -6.99 -4.72
CA LYS A 182 12.74 -6.62 -5.87
C LYS A 182 12.74 -5.10 -6.03
N GLU A 183 13.79 -4.54 -6.63
CA GLU A 183 13.88 -3.10 -6.85
C GLU A 183 12.77 -2.61 -7.78
N SER A 184 12.49 -3.33 -8.86
CA SER A 184 11.37 -3.05 -9.78
C SER A 184 10.02 -3.09 -9.08
N SER A 185 9.76 -4.09 -8.22
CA SER A 185 8.51 -4.19 -7.45
C SER A 185 8.32 -3.04 -6.48
N ALA A 186 9.40 -2.63 -5.78
CA ALA A 186 9.39 -1.50 -4.86
C ALA A 186 9.13 -0.19 -5.61
N TRP A 187 9.73 -0.01 -6.80
CA TRP A 187 9.51 1.17 -7.63
C TRP A 187 8.07 1.21 -8.19
N LEU A 188 7.54 0.10 -8.71
CA LEU A 188 6.16 0.00 -9.18
C LEU A 188 5.17 0.34 -8.05
N LEU A 189 5.40 -0.21 -6.85
CA LEU A 189 4.57 0.10 -5.68
C LEU A 189 4.68 1.59 -5.31
N THR A 190 5.87 2.18 -5.36
CA THR A 190 6.11 3.62 -5.15
C THR A 190 5.31 4.45 -6.16
N SER A 191 5.39 4.12 -7.46
CA SER A 191 4.63 4.78 -8.52
C SER A 191 3.11 4.69 -8.30
N GLY A 192 2.60 3.52 -7.85
CA GLY A 192 1.20 3.37 -7.45
C GLY A 192 0.83 4.25 -6.26
N MET A 193 1.71 4.37 -5.25
CA MET A 193 1.49 5.21 -4.08
C MET A 193 1.68 6.72 -4.36
N GLU A 194 2.44 7.12 -5.37
CA GLU A 194 2.43 8.51 -5.85
C GLU A 194 1.04 8.90 -6.38
N SER A 195 0.34 7.97 -7.04
CA SER A 195 -1.04 8.21 -7.50
C SER A 195 -2.00 8.47 -6.34
N VAL A 196 -1.80 7.83 -5.18
CA VAL A 196 -2.57 8.09 -3.94
C VAL A 196 -2.42 9.54 -3.47
N VAL A 197 -1.21 10.10 -3.59
CA VAL A 197 -0.92 11.49 -3.19
C VAL A 197 -1.29 12.47 -4.29
N ASN A 198 -1.11 12.11 -5.56
CA ASN A 198 -1.37 13.03 -6.67
C ASN A 198 -2.87 13.22 -6.97
N SER A 199 -3.68 12.16 -6.85
CA SER A 199 -5.09 12.16 -7.23
C SER A 199 -6.02 11.30 -6.36
N GLY A 200 -5.48 10.69 -5.30
CA GLY A 200 -6.21 9.76 -4.44
C GLY A 200 -6.55 10.32 -3.06
N THR A 201 -6.52 9.42 -2.07
CA THR A 201 -6.96 9.71 -0.69
C THR A 201 -6.00 10.61 0.09
N ALA A 202 -4.78 10.86 -0.39
CA ALA A 202 -3.74 11.60 0.32
C ALA A 202 -3.32 12.91 -0.37
N THR A 203 -4.16 13.54 -1.17
CA THR A 203 -3.81 14.76 -1.92
C THR A 203 -3.34 15.93 -1.05
N ARG A 204 -3.77 15.97 0.21
CA ARG A 204 -3.32 16.98 1.18
C ARG A 204 -1.90 16.77 1.68
N ALA A 205 -1.29 15.59 1.45
CA ALA A 205 0.11 15.31 1.80
C ALA A 205 1.11 15.79 0.74
N LYS A 206 0.64 16.25 -0.43
CA LYS A 206 1.50 16.69 -1.53
C LYS A 206 2.40 17.84 -1.12
N LEU A 207 3.72 17.67 -1.28
CA LEU A 207 4.72 18.71 -1.07
C LEU A 207 4.87 19.60 -2.31
N SER A 208 5.38 20.81 -2.13
CA SER A 208 5.56 21.76 -3.21
C SER A 208 6.81 21.48 -4.06
N ASN A 209 7.83 20.87 -3.45
CA ASN A 209 9.18 20.73 -4.03
C ASN A 209 9.70 19.30 -4.06
N GLN A 210 8.91 18.32 -3.62
CA GLN A 210 9.31 16.91 -3.61
C GLN A 210 8.18 16.00 -4.09
N PRO A 211 8.48 14.91 -4.82
CA PRO A 211 7.52 13.84 -5.05
C PRO A 211 7.25 13.11 -3.72
N VAL A 212 6.01 12.69 -3.53
CA VAL A 212 5.58 11.97 -2.33
C VAL A 212 4.83 10.71 -2.76
N ALA A 213 5.24 9.59 -2.19
CA ALA A 213 4.48 8.35 -2.23
C ALA A 213 3.98 8.00 -0.83
N GLY A 214 2.77 7.48 -0.70
CA GLY A 214 2.24 7.13 0.61
C GLY A 214 0.85 6.54 0.58
N LYS A 215 0.36 6.16 1.76
CA LYS A 215 -0.96 5.54 1.92
C LYS A 215 -1.63 5.99 3.20
N THR A 216 -2.90 6.34 3.10
CA THR A 216 -3.78 6.60 4.24
C THR A 216 -4.27 5.29 4.85
N GLY A 217 -4.49 5.27 6.15
CA GLY A 217 -5.16 4.22 6.88
C GLY A 217 -6.27 4.81 7.74
N THR A 218 -7.42 4.14 7.75
CA THR A 218 -8.53 4.46 8.64
C THR A 218 -9.13 3.14 9.07
N THR A 219 -9.33 2.97 10.38
CA THR A 219 -9.97 1.78 10.92
C THR A 219 -11.48 1.93 10.93
N GLN A 220 -12.17 0.82 11.13
CA GLN A 220 -13.61 0.83 11.34
C GLN A 220 -13.95 1.75 12.54
N PHE A 221 -14.96 2.56 12.39
CA PHE A 221 -15.38 3.60 13.35
C PHE A 221 -14.41 4.79 13.50
N ASP A 222 -13.42 4.93 12.61
CA ASP A 222 -12.46 6.04 12.60
C ASP A 222 -11.72 6.23 13.95
N THR A 223 -11.42 5.13 14.65
CA THR A 223 -10.71 5.16 15.93
C THR A 223 -9.20 5.33 15.78
N ASP A 224 -8.65 4.87 14.64
CA ASP A 224 -7.25 5.01 14.28
C ASP A 224 -7.14 5.60 12.88
N ILE A 225 -6.40 6.67 12.76
CA ILE A 225 -6.15 7.35 11.48
C ILE A 225 -4.66 7.41 11.23
N TRP A 226 -4.24 6.94 10.04
CA TRP A 226 -2.85 6.81 9.66
C TRP A 226 -2.54 7.53 8.35
N PHE A 227 -1.33 8.03 8.24
CA PHE A 227 -0.67 8.26 6.98
C PHE A 227 0.79 7.84 7.08
N CYS A 228 1.20 6.92 6.22
CA CYS A 228 2.59 6.50 6.05
C CYS A 228 3.04 6.97 4.67
N GLY A 229 4.06 7.79 4.61
CA GLY A 229 4.53 8.38 3.36
C GLY A 229 6.03 8.64 3.36
N PHE A 230 6.58 8.79 2.17
CA PHE A 230 8.00 9.05 1.97
C PHE A 230 8.26 9.92 0.74
N THR A 231 9.42 10.52 0.75
CA THR A 231 10.05 11.22 -0.37
C THR A 231 11.32 10.47 -0.77
N PRO A 232 12.07 10.90 -1.79
CA PRO A 232 13.39 10.33 -2.06
C PRO A 232 14.40 10.46 -0.90
N TYR A 233 14.12 11.31 0.10
CA TYR A 233 15.02 11.62 1.21
C TYR A 233 14.61 10.99 2.54
N TYR A 234 13.31 11.08 2.89
CA TYR A 234 12.83 10.73 4.23
C TYR A 234 11.52 9.97 4.19
N THR A 235 11.35 9.09 5.16
CA THR A 235 10.09 8.38 5.44
C THR A 235 9.55 8.83 6.79
N ALA A 236 8.26 9.09 6.86
CA ALA A 236 7.58 9.41 8.09
C ALA A 236 6.17 8.81 8.12
N SER A 237 5.73 8.36 9.29
CA SER A 237 4.36 7.96 9.52
C SER A 237 3.75 8.73 10.67
N ILE A 238 2.47 9.06 10.53
CA ILE A 238 1.66 9.70 11.56
C ILE A 238 0.48 8.79 11.89
N TRP A 239 0.25 8.60 13.18
CA TRP A 239 -0.96 8.02 13.73
C TRP A 239 -1.68 9.04 14.59
N VAL A 240 -2.99 9.07 14.48
CA VAL A 240 -3.87 9.87 15.31
C VAL A 240 -4.98 8.98 15.84
N GLY A 241 -5.18 9.01 17.15
CA GLY A 241 -6.17 8.20 17.83
C GLY A 241 -6.22 8.51 19.33
N TYR A 242 -7.10 7.83 20.03
CA TYR A 242 -7.16 7.85 21.49
C TYR A 242 -6.50 6.61 22.07
N ASP A 243 -6.02 6.71 23.30
CA ASP A 243 -5.25 5.63 23.94
C ASP A 243 -6.03 4.31 24.08
N ASP A 244 -7.32 4.37 24.26
CA ASP A 244 -8.21 3.24 24.57
C ASP A 244 -9.17 2.87 23.44
N ASN A 245 -9.06 3.50 22.26
CA ASN A 245 -9.99 3.34 21.14
C ASN A 245 -11.48 3.57 21.50
N SER A 246 -11.74 4.26 22.60
CA SER A 246 -13.11 4.50 23.10
C SER A 246 -13.84 5.57 22.31
N LYS A 247 -13.12 6.36 21.53
CA LYS A 247 -13.64 7.54 20.86
C LYS A 247 -13.24 7.54 19.39
N ARG A 248 -14.17 7.98 18.56
CA ARG A 248 -13.92 8.33 17.16
C ARG A 248 -13.01 9.55 17.08
N VAL A 249 -12.09 9.55 16.12
CA VAL A 249 -11.27 10.72 15.77
C VAL A 249 -12.05 11.60 14.82
N ASP A 250 -12.49 12.75 15.30
CA ASP A 250 -13.25 13.70 14.48
C ASP A 250 -12.32 14.64 13.71
N SER A 251 -12.54 14.74 12.40
CA SER A 251 -12.05 15.80 11.50
C SER A 251 -10.56 16.19 11.59
N VAL A 252 -9.66 15.26 11.90
CA VAL A 252 -8.22 15.57 11.95
C VAL A 252 -7.61 15.55 10.56
N ASN A 253 -6.95 16.65 10.18
CA ASN A 253 -6.16 16.73 8.94
C ASN A 253 -4.76 16.13 9.15
N HIS A 254 -4.68 14.83 9.40
CA HIS A 254 -3.43 14.10 9.65
C HIS A 254 -2.41 14.21 8.48
N THR A 255 -2.91 14.16 7.24
CA THR A 255 -2.06 14.32 6.04
C THR A 255 -1.51 15.72 5.91
N GLY A 256 -2.27 16.75 6.33
CA GLY A 256 -1.80 18.14 6.39
C GLY A 256 -0.76 18.37 7.49
N ILE A 257 -0.89 17.71 8.65
CA ILE A 257 0.12 17.74 9.71
C ILE A 257 1.42 17.09 9.20
N TRP A 258 1.34 15.90 8.58
CA TRP A 258 2.48 15.24 7.95
C TRP A 258 3.14 16.16 6.92
N LYS A 259 2.34 16.80 6.05
CA LYS A 259 2.85 17.76 5.06
C LYS A 259 3.61 18.90 5.69
N ALA A 260 3.07 19.52 6.74
CA ALA A 260 3.70 20.67 7.39
C ALA A 260 5.10 20.32 7.91
N ILE A 261 5.23 19.17 8.59
CA ILE A 261 6.51 18.67 9.11
C ILE A 261 7.47 18.36 7.95
N MET A 262 7.01 17.63 6.96
CA MET A 262 7.89 17.21 5.85
C MET A 262 8.28 18.37 4.95
N GLN A 263 7.41 19.37 4.76
CA GLN A 263 7.75 20.56 3.98
C GLN A 263 8.89 21.34 4.62
N GLU A 264 8.89 21.50 5.94
CA GLU A 264 9.95 22.17 6.70
C GLU A 264 11.27 21.39 6.62
N ILE A 265 11.24 20.06 6.83
CA ILE A 265 12.43 19.20 6.73
C ILE A 265 13.07 19.27 5.33
N HIS A 266 12.28 19.48 4.27
CA HIS A 266 12.76 19.53 2.89
C HIS A 266 13.05 20.94 2.36
N GLU A 267 12.92 21.97 3.18
CA GLU A 267 13.04 23.36 2.73
C GLU A 267 14.34 23.63 1.95
N ASN A 268 15.45 23.10 2.44
CA ASN A 268 16.79 23.32 1.87
C ASN A 268 17.32 22.14 1.04
N LEU A 269 16.47 21.15 0.72
CA LEU A 269 16.88 20.01 -0.09
C LEU A 269 16.54 20.27 -1.57
N PRO A 270 17.41 19.87 -2.50
CA PRO A 270 17.08 19.91 -3.93
C PRO A 270 15.90 18.99 -4.22
N THR A 271 15.17 19.27 -5.29
CA THR A 271 14.10 18.38 -5.75
C THR A 271 14.68 17.03 -6.14
N GLY A 272 14.24 15.98 -5.44
CA GLY A 272 14.63 14.60 -5.72
C GLY A 272 13.68 13.91 -6.71
N SER A 273 14.00 12.67 -7.06
CA SER A 273 13.15 11.79 -7.85
C SER A 273 13.25 10.35 -7.36
N PHE A 274 12.20 9.58 -7.52
CA PHE A 274 12.26 8.13 -7.34
C PHE A 274 12.89 7.51 -8.58
N THR A 275 14.16 7.12 -8.46
CA THR A 275 14.95 6.59 -9.59
C THR A 275 14.31 5.33 -10.13
N GLN A 276 13.92 5.36 -11.41
CA GLN A 276 13.36 4.21 -12.11
C GLN A 276 14.46 3.19 -12.39
N PRO A 277 14.25 1.90 -12.05
CA PRO A 277 15.15 0.81 -12.44
C PRO A 277 15.14 0.58 -13.95
N ASP A 278 16.26 0.05 -14.48
CA ASP A 278 16.43 -0.19 -15.92
C ASP A 278 15.48 -1.27 -16.48
N ASP A 279 15.00 -2.17 -15.61
CA ASP A 279 14.06 -3.24 -15.95
C ASP A 279 12.59 -2.83 -15.93
N ILE A 280 12.30 -1.54 -15.83
CA ILE A 280 10.93 -1.00 -15.92
C ILE A 280 10.65 -0.49 -17.32
N VAL A 281 9.56 -0.98 -17.91
CA VAL A 281 9.06 -0.62 -19.24
C VAL A 281 7.69 0.02 -19.16
N GLN A 282 7.34 0.81 -20.17
CA GLN A 282 5.99 1.37 -20.36
C GLN A 282 5.29 0.64 -21.49
N VAL A 283 4.05 0.19 -21.26
CA VAL A 283 3.23 -0.51 -22.27
C VAL A 283 1.83 0.10 -22.30
N ALA A 284 1.30 0.30 -23.51
CA ALA A 284 -0.11 0.63 -23.69
C ALA A 284 -0.97 -0.59 -23.41
N VAL A 285 -1.99 -0.44 -22.55
CA VAL A 285 -2.89 -1.52 -22.13
C VAL A 285 -4.35 -1.06 -22.08
N CYS A 286 -5.25 -2.00 -22.14
CA CYS A 286 -6.66 -1.75 -21.87
C CYS A 286 -6.90 -1.73 -20.34
N SER A 287 -7.41 -0.62 -19.82
CA SER A 287 -7.71 -0.44 -18.38
C SER A 287 -8.82 -1.37 -17.85
N LYS A 288 -9.57 -2.04 -18.73
CA LYS A 288 -10.65 -2.95 -18.34
C LYS A 288 -10.22 -4.43 -18.28
N SER A 289 -9.15 -4.79 -19.00
CA SER A 289 -8.60 -6.16 -18.99
C SER A 289 -7.18 -6.24 -18.42
N GLY A 290 -6.42 -5.14 -18.40
CA GLY A 290 -4.99 -5.12 -18.07
C GLY A 290 -4.10 -5.70 -19.16
N LYS A 291 -4.66 -6.07 -20.33
CA LYS A 291 -4.00 -6.71 -21.47
C LYS A 291 -3.68 -5.70 -22.57
N LEU A 292 -2.94 -6.13 -23.59
CA LEU A 292 -2.64 -5.30 -24.78
C LEU A 292 -3.94 -4.83 -25.44
N PRO A 293 -4.06 -3.56 -25.85
CA PRO A 293 -5.30 -3.05 -26.42
C PRO A 293 -5.58 -3.62 -27.81
N VAL A 294 -6.85 -3.70 -28.17
CA VAL A 294 -7.30 -3.99 -29.53
C VAL A 294 -7.75 -2.68 -30.15
N GLU A 295 -7.05 -2.25 -31.20
CA GLU A 295 -7.34 -1.02 -31.94
C GLU A 295 -8.75 -1.07 -32.56
N GLY A 296 -9.46 0.03 -32.53
CA GLY A 296 -10.85 0.13 -33.00
C GLY A 296 -11.89 -0.46 -32.02
N LEU A 297 -11.45 -1.08 -30.92
CA LEU A 297 -12.34 -1.60 -29.88
C LEU A 297 -12.10 -0.96 -28.51
N CYS A 298 -10.86 -1.02 -28.01
CA CYS A 298 -10.53 -0.45 -26.71
C CYS A 298 -10.55 1.08 -26.69
N ASP A 299 -10.24 1.72 -27.79
CA ASP A 299 -10.31 3.17 -27.99
C ASP A 299 -11.74 3.66 -28.32
N ALA A 300 -12.59 2.76 -28.82
CA ALA A 300 -13.97 3.05 -29.21
C ALA A 300 -15.02 2.64 -28.15
N ASP A 301 -14.64 2.37 -26.88
CA ASP A 301 -15.61 2.07 -25.81
C ASP A 301 -16.58 3.26 -25.66
N PRO A 302 -17.90 3.02 -25.59
CA PRO A 302 -18.91 4.10 -25.50
C PRO A 302 -18.73 5.04 -24.29
N ARG A 303 -17.99 4.61 -23.27
CA ARG A 303 -17.66 5.39 -22.07
C ARG A 303 -16.39 6.21 -22.20
N GLY A 304 -15.70 6.14 -23.33
CA GLY A 304 -14.43 6.76 -23.65
C GLY A 304 -13.30 5.74 -23.79
N SER A 305 -12.20 6.15 -24.40
CA SER A 305 -11.05 5.27 -24.60
C SER A 305 -10.61 4.59 -23.31
N CYS A 306 -10.46 3.27 -23.37
CA CYS A 306 -9.94 2.44 -22.29
C CYS A 306 -8.43 2.19 -22.42
N ILE A 307 -7.75 2.80 -23.37
CA ILE A 307 -6.29 2.65 -23.56
C ILE A 307 -5.57 3.60 -22.59
N ILE A 308 -4.70 3.03 -21.78
CA ILE A 308 -3.82 3.74 -20.85
C ILE A 308 -2.38 3.26 -21.06
N THR A 309 -1.40 4.09 -20.68
CA THR A 309 0.00 3.66 -20.57
C THR A 309 0.30 3.34 -19.12
N GLU A 310 0.88 2.16 -18.87
CA GLU A 310 1.23 1.71 -17.52
C GLU A 310 2.67 1.19 -17.48
N TYR A 311 3.25 1.18 -16.27
CA TYR A 311 4.58 0.66 -15.98
C TYR A 311 4.55 -0.82 -15.60
N PHE A 312 5.55 -1.55 -16.08
CA PHE A 312 5.72 -2.99 -15.82
C PHE A 312 7.18 -3.32 -15.55
N ALA A 313 7.43 -4.35 -14.75
CA ALA A 313 8.70 -5.04 -14.83
C ALA A 313 8.78 -5.75 -16.19
N ALA A 314 9.92 -5.68 -16.86
CA ALA A 314 10.10 -6.19 -18.21
C ALA A 314 9.77 -7.69 -18.35
N ASP A 315 9.99 -8.45 -17.27
CA ASP A 315 9.68 -9.88 -17.18
C ASP A 315 8.21 -10.18 -16.85
N ASN A 316 7.39 -9.15 -16.55
CA ASN A 316 5.97 -9.28 -16.18
C ASN A 316 5.05 -8.31 -16.95
N GLN A 317 5.41 -7.96 -18.17
CA GLN A 317 4.55 -7.17 -19.05
C GLN A 317 3.46 -8.03 -19.71
N PRO A 318 2.30 -7.47 -20.09
CA PRO A 318 1.24 -8.22 -20.73
C PRO A 318 1.65 -8.67 -22.14
N THR A 319 1.32 -9.92 -22.47
CA THR A 319 1.55 -10.51 -23.81
C THR A 319 0.24 -10.87 -24.52
N GLU A 320 -0.87 -10.96 -23.75
CA GLU A 320 -2.18 -11.28 -24.29
C GLU A 320 -2.92 -10.00 -24.71
N THR A 321 -3.74 -10.10 -25.75
CA THR A 321 -4.63 -9.02 -26.19
C THR A 321 -5.92 -8.99 -25.37
N CYS A 322 -6.55 -7.80 -25.34
CA CYS A 322 -7.81 -7.56 -24.63
C CYS A 322 -8.91 -8.50 -25.12
N ASP A 323 -9.54 -9.18 -24.19
CA ASP A 323 -10.67 -10.11 -24.37
C ASP A 323 -11.99 -9.53 -23.82
N THR A 324 -11.95 -8.33 -23.24
CA THR A 324 -13.12 -7.65 -22.69
C THR A 324 -13.86 -6.86 -23.77
N HIS A 325 -13.13 -6.28 -24.73
CA HIS A 325 -13.70 -5.59 -25.87
C HIS A 325 -13.66 -6.55 -27.07
N VAL A 326 -14.84 -7.03 -27.47
CA VAL A 326 -15.02 -7.94 -28.60
C VAL A 326 -16.03 -7.37 -29.57
N LEU A 327 -15.83 -7.61 -30.88
CA LEU A 327 -16.83 -7.28 -31.89
C LEU A 327 -18.07 -8.13 -31.64
N SER A 328 -19.19 -7.48 -31.31
CA SER A 328 -20.48 -8.17 -31.24
C SER A 328 -20.99 -8.39 -32.65
N LEU A 329 -21.18 -9.66 -33.05
CA LEU A 329 -21.81 -10.02 -34.34
C LEU A 329 -23.25 -9.47 -34.46
N ILE A 330 -23.89 -9.07 -33.37
CA ILE A 330 -25.24 -8.47 -33.36
C ILE A 330 -25.22 -7.07 -33.99
N HIS A 331 -24.13 -6.33 -33.90
CA HIS A 331 -24.01 -5.01 -34.52
C HIS A 331 -23.56 -5.00 -35.99
N ILE A 332 -23.15 -6.19 -36.53
CA ILE A 332 -22.75 -6.32 -37.94
C ILE A 332 -23.99 -6.54 -38.83
N SER A 333 -25.15 -6.85 -38.27
CA SER A 333 -26.36 -7.26 -39.01
C SER A 333 -27.43 -6.17 -39.17
N GLU A 334 -27.23 -4.92 -38.75
CA GLU A 334 -28.13 -3.84 -39.14
C GLU A 334 -27.71 -3.24 -40.50
N PRO A 335 -28.45 -3.54 -41.59
CA PRO A 335 -28.24 -2.81 -42.84
C PRO A 335 -28.66 -1.37 -42.62
N THR A 336 -27.75 -0.43 -42.87
CA THR A 336 -28.10 0.96 -43.06
C THR A 336 -29.26 1.03 -44.06
N ARG A 337 -30.48 1.31 -43.59
CA ARG A 337 -31.57 1.63 -44.51
C ARG A 337 -31.26 2.95 -45.21
N PRO A 338 -31.47 3.02 -46.52
CA PRO A 338 -31.26 4.21 -47.33
C PRO A 338 -32.21 5.36 -46.97
#